data_9f57db1c3ee6768a7aeaca64f0d37ac8
#
_entry.id   9f57db1c3ee6768a7aeaca64f0d37ac8
#
_cell.length_a   1.000
_cell.length_b   1.000
_cell.length_c   1.000
_cell.angle_alpha   90.00
_cell.angle_beta   90.00
_cell.angle_gamma   90.00
#
_symmetry.space_group_name_H-M   'P 1'
#
loop_
_entity.id
_entity.type
_entity.pdbx_description
1 polymer ?
#
loop_
_entity_poly.entity_id
_entity_poly.type
_entity_poly.pdbx_seq_one_letter_code
_entity_poly.pdbx_strand_id
1 'polypeptide(L)'
;MKIRNMEGRNGRAVPNQHVIEADNGDVFFQSYDSIIAVKRADGIVLDVTCWDYSKTTGRYRNQFLGETKKETERKIKDGTYRLEGLN
;
A
#
# COMPACT_ATOMS: atom_id res chain seq x y z
N MET A 1 -10.70 6.74 -13.03
CA MET A 1 -10.27 5.98 -11.84
C MET A 1 -10.60 4.50 -12.02
N LYS A 2 -9.66 3.63 -11.71
CA LYS A 2 -9.86 2.18 -11.78
C LYS A 2 -9.64 1.56 -10.42
N ILE A 3 -10.51 0.64 -10.03
CA ILE A 3 -10.42 -0.06 -8.75
C ILE A 3 -10.42 -1.56 -9.04
N ARG A 4 -9.45 -2.29 -8.47
CA ARG A 4 -9.40 -3.74 -8.59
C ARG A 4 -9.01 -4.36 -7.26
N ASN A 5 -9.45 -5.60 -7.04
CA ASN A 5 -8.98 -6.36 -5.88
C ASN A 5 -7.57 -6.88 -6.14
N MET A 6 -6.78 -6.95 -5.07
CA MET A 6 -5.51 -7.66 -5.14
C MET A 6 -5.77 -9.15 -5.28
N GLU A 7 -4.82 -9.88 -5.82
CA GLU A 7 -4.93 -11.32 -6.01
C GLU A 7 -4.02 -12.05 -5.02
N GLY A 8 -4.55 -13.15 -4.48
CA GLY A 8 -3.78 -14.05 -3.64
C GLY A 8 -2.90 -14.99 -4.46
N ARG A 9 -2.20 -15.90 -3.77
CA ARG A 9 -1.30 -16.87 -4.41
C ARG A 9 -1.98 -17.76 -5.44
N ASN A 10 -3.26 -18.03 -5.25
CA ASN A 10 -4.04 -18.89 -6.16
C ASN A 10 -4.66 -18.12 -7.34
N GLY A 11 -4.31 -16.84 -7.50
CA GLY A 11 -4.85 -15.99 -8.54
C GLY A 11 -6.27 -15.51 -8.30
N ARG A 12 -6.84 -15.78 -7.13
CA ARG A 12 -8.20 -15.34 -6.81
C ARG A 12 -8.19 -13.95 -6.18
N ALA A 13 -9.24 -13.18 -6.46
CA ALA A 13 -9.42 -11.87 -5.85
C ALA A 13 -9.51 -11.99 -4.33
N VAL A 14 -8.80 -11.11 -3.63
CA VAL A 14 -8.79 -11.07 -2.18
C VAL A 14 -9.79 -10.01 -1.72
N PRO A 15 -10.76 -10.37 -0.86
CA PRO A 15 -11.71 -9.38 -0.35
C PRO A 15 -11.01 -8.29 0.45
N ASN A 16 -11.52 -7.07 0.36
CA ASN A 16 -11.09 -5.92 1.19
C ASN A 16 -9.67 -5.41 0.94
N GLN A 17 -8.97 -5.93 -0.05
CA GLN A 17 -7.63 -5.47 -0.42
C GLN A 17 -7.71 -4.93 -1.84
N HIS A 18 -7.63 -3.61 -1.99
CA HIS A 18 -7.88 -2.96 -3.27
C HIS A 18 -6.70 -2.12 -3.74
N VAL A 19 -6.50 -2.12 -5.05
CA VAL A 19 -5.58 -1.19 -5.71
C VAL A 19 -6.45 -0.19 -6.47
N ILE A 20 -6.22 1.09 -6.23
CA ILE A 20 -6.99 2.18 -6.84
C ILE A 20 -6.06 3.01 -7.70
N GLU A 21 -6.31 3.03 -9.00
CA GLU A 21 -5.55 3.86 -9.94
C GLU A 21 -6.33 5.15 -10.18
N ALA A 22 -5.81 6.26 -9.67
CA ALA A 22 -6.43 7.56 -9.83
C ALA A 22 -6.15 8.14 -11.23
N ASP A 23 -6.98 9.09 -11.65
CA ASP A 23 -6.86 9.67 -12.99
C ASP A 23 -5.56 10.46 -13.18
N ASN A 24 -4.95 10.95 -12.11
CA ASN A 24 -3.68 11.67 -12.16
C ASN A 24 -2.44 10.75 -12.18
N GLY A 25 -2.64 9.44 -12.18
CA GLY A 25 -1.56 8.47 -12.20
C GLY A 25 -1.12 7.94 -10.84
N ASP A 26 -1.63 8.49 -9.75
CA ASP A 26 -1.34 7.96 -8.42
C ASP A 26 -1.99 6.58 -8.25
N VAL A 27 -1.30 5.68 -7.56
CA VAL A 27 -1.81 4.31 -7.31
C VAL A 27 -1.85 4.08 -5.81
N PHE A 28 -3.05 3.82 -5.29
CA PHE A 28 -3.29 3.63 -3.86
C PHE A 28 -3.49 2.15 -3.54
N PHE A 29 -3.03 1.77 -2.35
CA PHE A 29 -3.41 0.49 -1.75
C PHE A 29 -4.36 0.79 -0.59
N GLN A 30 -5.57 0.23 -0.64
CA GLN A 30 -6.57 0.33 0.42
C GLN A 30 -6.79 -1.05 1.03
N SER A 31 -6.70 -1.13 2.35
CA SER A 31 -6.99 -2.34 3.11
C SER A 31 -8.19 -2.05 3.99
N TYR A 32 -9.28 -2.77 3.76
CA TYR A 32 -10.58 -2.50 4.40
C TYR A 32 -10.99 -1.03 4.13
N ASP A 33 -11.15 -0.22 5.15
CA ASP A 33 -11.59 1.17 5.01
C ASP A 33 -10.44 2.19 5.00
N SER A 34 -9.20 1.70 5.03
CA SER A 34 -8.04 2.59 5.23
C SER A 34 -7.10 2.58 4.05
N ILE A 35 -6.65 3.75 3.65
CA ILE A 35 -5.57 3.90 2.69
C ILE A 35 -4.25 3.62 3.41
N ILE A 36 -3.48 2.68 2.89
CA ILE A 36 -2.23 2.22 3.51
C ILE A 36 -1.02 2.87 2.87
N ALA A 37 -1.02 2.97 1.56
CA ALA A 37 0.13 3.47 0.80
C ALA A 37 -0.33 4.09 -0.51
N VAL A 38 0.51 4.97 -1.06
CA VAL A 38 0.30 5.54 -2.39
C VAL A 38 1.63 5.63 -3.13
N LYS A 39 1.61 5.25 -4.39
CA LYS A 39 2.72 5.45 -5.32
C LYS A 39 2.42 6.71 -6.12
N ARG A 40 3.21 7.75 -5.92
CA ARG A 40 3.12 9.02 -6.63
C ARG A 40 4.31 9.20 -7.55
N ALA A 41 4.23 10.16 -8.45
CA ALA A 41 5.32 10.47 -9.38
C ALA A 41 6.62 10.83 -8.64
N ASP A 42 6.53 11.48 -7.48
CA ASP A 42 7.67 11.92 -6.69
C ASP A 42 8.11 10.91 -5.60
N GLY A 43 7.50 9.74 -5.57
CA GLY A 43 7.89 8.70 -4.62
C GLY A 43 6.71 8.03 -3.94
N ILE A 44 7.01 7.19 -2.97
CA ILE A 44 6.02 6.40 -2.23
C ILE A 44 5.79 7.02 -0.86
N VAL A 45 4.51 7.12 -0.50
CA VAL A 45 4.08 7.62 0.81
C VAL A 45 3.26 6.53 1.49
N LEU A 46 3.51 6.30 2.77
CA LEU A 46 2.76 5.37 3.59
C LEU A 46 1.94 6.15 4.62
N ASP A 47 0.77 5.62 4.98
CA ASP A 47 -0.04 6.26 6.02
C ASP A 47 0.64 6.11 7.38
N VAL A 48 0.83 7.22 8.07
CA VAL A 48 1.57 7.24 9.33
C VAL A 48 0.96 6.36 10.41
N THR A 49 -0.36 6.19 10.40
CA THR A 49 -1.09 5.40 11.40
C THR A 49 -1.31 3.95 10.97
N CYS A 50 -1.59 3.73 9.68
CA CYS A 50 -2.11 2.46 9.18
C CYS A 50 -1.11 1.62 8.39
N TRP A 51 0.10 2.09 8.11
CA TRP A 51 1.02 1.38 7.22
C TRP A 51 1.38 -0.03 7.72
N ASP A 52 1.33 -0.25 9.02
CA ASP A 52 1.61 -1.55 9.63
C ASP A 52 0.46 -1.96 10.56
N TYR A 53 -0.74 -1.81 10.07
CA TYR A 53 -1.99 -1.93 10.82
C TYR A 53 -2.26 -3.35 11.35
N SER A 54 -2.01 -4.38 10.55
CA SER A 54 -2.25 -5.77 10.92
C SER A 54 -1.39 -6.70 10.08
N LYS A 55 -1.35 -8.00 10.43
CA LYS A 55 -0.65 -9.01 9.63
C LYS A 55 -1.21 -9.10 8.23
N THR A 56 -2.53 -9.08 8.09
CA THR A 56 -3.18 -9.14 6.77
C THR A 56 -2.83 -7.93 5.94
N THR A 57 -2.98 -6.72 6.49
CA THR A 57 -2.60 -5.49 5.81
C THR A 57 -1.12 -5.52 5.42
N GLY A 58 -0.24 -5.94 6.33
CA GLY A 58 1.19 -6.01 6.07
C GLY A 58 1.55 -6.96 4.95
N ARG A 59 0.88 -8.10 4.87
CA ARG A 59 1.08 -9.07 3.79
C ARG A 59 0.79 -8.47 2.42
N TYR A 60 -0.34 -7.78 2.27
CA TYR A 60 -0.73 -7.18 1.00
C TYR A 60 0.02 -5.88 0.71
N ARG A 61 0.43 -5.14 1.75
CA ARG A 61 1.35 -4.03 1.59
C ARG A 61 2.68 -4.51 0.98
N ASN A 62 3.21 -5.62 1.49
CA ASN A 62 4.44 -6.21 0.94
C ASN A 62 4.27 -6.58 -0.53
N GLN A 63 3.12 -7.13 -0.89
CA GLN A 63 2.80 -7.46 -2.27
C GLN A 63 2.69 -6.20 -3.13
N PHE A 64 2.02 -5.17 -2.63
CA PHE A 64 1.85 -3.90 -3.34
C PHE A 64 3.19 -3.20 -3.60
N LEU A 65 4.07 -3.20 -2.59
CA LEU A 65 5.39 -2.56 -2.69
C LEU A 65 6.45 -3.46 -3.34
N GLY A 66 6.19 -4.78 -3.40
CA GLY A 66 7.16 -5.73 -3.95
C GLY A 66 8.37 -5.95 -3.06
N GLU A 67 8.18 -5.90 -1.74
CA GLU A 67 9.29 -6.00 -0.79
C GLU A 67 8.83 -6.58 0.55
N THR A 68 9.79 -6.83 1.45
CA THR A 68 9.51 -7.30 2.81
C THR A 68 9.26 -6.13 3.75
N LYS A 69 8.65 -6.41 4.90
CA LYS A 69 8.46 -5.39 5.94
C LYS A 69 9.78 -4.76 6.37
N LYS A 70 10.83 -5.57 6.48
CA LYS A 70 12.16 -5.11 6.89
C LYS A 70 12.72 -4.08 5.92
N GLU A 71 12.55 -4.34 4.63
CA GLU A 71 12.95 -3.39 3.59
C GLU A 71 12.13 -2.10 3.65
N THR A 72 10.83 -2.21 3.90
CA THR A 72 9.95 -1.05 4.07
C THR A 72 10.37 -0.21 5.27
N GLU A 73 10.66 -0.85 6.41
CA GLU A 73 11.11 -0.16 7.62
C GLU A 73 12.42 0.60 7.37
N ARG A 74 13.35 -0.03 6.68
CA ARG A 74 14.62 0.62 6.33
C ARG A 74 14.39 1.85 5.47
N LYS A 75 13.50 1.76 4.48
CA LYS A 75 13.20 2.87 3.58
C LYS A 75 12.47 4.02 4.25
N ILE A 76 11.68 3.72 5.27
CA ILE A 76 11.08 4.76 6.11
C ILE A 76 12.18 5.48 6.91
N LYS A 77 13.09 4.71 7.50
CA LYS A 77 14.18 5.26 8.31
C LYS A 77 15.12 6.15 7.52
N ASP A 78 15.48 5.74 6.30
CA ASP A 78 16.44 6.49 5.49
C ASP A 78 15.78 7.62 4.68
N GLY A 79 14.48 7.80 4.79
CA GLY A 79 13.77 8.87 4.10
C GLY A 79 13.35 8.55 2.66
N THR A 80 13.60 7.34 2.18
CA THR A 80 13.14 6.92 0.84
C THR A 80 11.62 6.96 0.75
N TYR A 81 10.94 6.46 1.79
CA TYR A 81 9.49 6.54 1.91
C TYR A 81 9.11 7.59 2.94
N ARG A 82 8.08 8.37 2.64
CA ARG A 82 7.56 9.37 3.56
C ARG A 82 6.35 8.79 4.30
N LEU A 83 6.12 9.28 5.52
CA LEU A 83 4.92 8.98 6.29
C LEU A 83 4.05 10.24 6.32
N GLU A 84 2.81 10.10 5.89
CA GLU A 84 1.83 11.18 5.89
C GLU A 84 0.47 10.66 6.32
N GLY A 85 -0.44 11.53 6.70
CA GLY A 85 -1.81 11.16 6.95
C GLY A 85 -2.54 11.01 5.62
N LEU A 86 -2.90 9.79 5.25
CA LEU A 86 -3.58 9.49 3.99
C LEU A 86 -5.09 9.27 4.18
N ASN A 87 -5.55 9.26 5.43
CA ASN A 87 -6.96 9.02 5.75
C ASN A 87 -7.62 10.23 6.41
#